data_23330e1b6acab5e44ac792076a1ca6ca
#
_entry.id   23330e1b6acab5e44ac792076a1ca6ca
#
_cell.length_a   1.000
_cell.length_b   1.000
_cell.length_c   1.000
_cell.angle_alpha   90.00
_cell.angle_beta   90.00
_cell.angle_gamma   90.00
#
_symmetry.space_group_name_H-M   'P 1'
#
loop_
_entity.id
_entity.type
_entity.pdbx_description
1 polymer ?
#
loop_
_entity_poly.entity_id
_entity_poly.type
_entity_poly.pdbx_seq_one_letter_code
_entity_poly.pdbx_strand_id
1 'polypeptide(L)'
;MQQKPDLVVLNTEALTMDASQPQAQAVAVAKERILAVGSDKEIQGLAGPDTEVIDGQGLTLMPGFIDSHIHLLSLARTTQELDCRPDKVSSVAAIAHRVFEWARIVPPGEWVRCFGYDDLALDERRHPTRHDLDKIS
;
A
#
# COMPACT_ATOMS: atom_id res chain seq x y z
N MET A 1 10.65 31.35 24.09
CA MET A 1 10.89 29.92 24.38
C MET A 1 10.94 29.17 23.06
N GLN A 2 12.00 28.47 22.77
CA GLN A 2 12.12 27.66 21.56
C GLN A 2 11.19 26.44 21.69
N GLN A 3 10.37 26.18 20.69
CA GLN A 3 9.46 25.04 20.69
C GLN A 3 10.28 23.75 20.74
N LYS A 4 9.98 22.86 21.69
CA LYS A 4 10.59 21.54 21.76
C LYS A 4 9.81 20.55 20.92
N PRO A 5 10.47 19.57 20.31
CA PRO A 5 9.80 18.52 19.57
C PRO A 5 9.08 17.55 20.53
N ASP A 6 7.95 17.04 20.06
CA ASP A 6 7.23 15.95 20.71
C ASP A 6 7.85 14.60 20.35
N LEU A 7 8.45 14.51 19.15
CA LEU A 7 9.06 13.32 18.58
C LEU A 7 10.32 13.70 17.81
N VAL A 8 11.38 12.88 17.92
CA VAL A 8 12.52 12.90 17.01
C VAL A 8 12.76 11.49 16.44
N VAL A 9 13.06 11.43 15.15
CA VAL A 9 13.50 10.20 14.47
C VAL A 9 14.96 10.40 14.11
N LEU A 10 15.83 9.56 14.62
CA LEU A 10 17.30 9.62 14.45
C LEU A 10 17.78 8.42 13.63
N ASN A 11 19.05 8.47 13.19
CA ASN A 11 19.72 7.36 12.53
C ASN A 11 18.92 6.84 11.32
N THR A 12 18.61 7.75 10.38
CA THR A 12 17.86 7.45 9.14
C THR A 12 18.61 7.95 7.92
N GLU A 13 18.23 7.42 6.74
CA GLU A 13 18.47 8.06 5.45
C GLU A 13 17.21 8.83 5.06
N ALA A 14 17.07 10.05 5.56
CA ALA A 14 15.88 10.86 5.33
C ALA A 14 15.91 11.53 3.94
N LEU A 15 14.95 11.17 3.08
CA LEU A 15 14.69 11.81 1.79
C LEU A 15 13.68 12.93 2.00
N THR A 16 14.15 14.17 1.97
CA THR A 16 13.32 15.33 2.37
C THR A 16 12.35 15.81 1.32
N MET A 17 12.59 15.46 0.05
CA MET A 17 11.90 16.01 -1.13
C MET A 17 12.09 17.54 -1.30
N ASP A 18 13.05 18.13 -0.56
CA ASP A 18 13.46 19.53 -0.71
C ASP A 18 14.76 19.59 -1.53
N ALA A 19 14.72 20.29 -2.67
CA ALA A 19 15.89 20.40 -3.55
C ALA A 19 17.07 21.12 -2.88
N SER A 20 16.85 21.98 -1.89
CA SER A 20 17.89 22.67 -1.17
C SER A 20 18.60 21.81 -0.12
N GLN A 21 17.93 20.78 0.38
CA GLN A 21 18.46 19.83 1.35
C GLN A 21 17.89 18.42 1.09
N PRO A 22 18.28 17.75 0.00
CA PRO A 22 17.60 16.53 -0.46
C PRO A 22 17.73 15.34 0.50
N GLN A 23 18.74 15.34 1.38
CA GLN A 23 19.00 14.27 2.33
C GLN A 23 19.30 14.82 3.73
N ALA A 24 18.94 14.04 4.73
CA ALA A 24 19.25 14.28 6.14
C ALA A 24 19.40 12.95 6.89
N GLN A 25 19.79 13.02 8.17
CA GLN A 25 19.91 11.84 9.04
C GLN A 25 18.76 11.72 10.03
N ALA A 26 18.09 12.86 10.32
CA ALA A 26 17.12 12.93 11.39
C ALA A 26 16.05 13.99 11.14
N VAL A 27 14.90 13.80 11.79
CA VAL A 27 13.75 14.70 11.71
C VAL A 27 13.20 14.95 13.12
N ALA A 28 12.87 16.21 13.42
CA ALA A 28 12.15 16.60 14.62
C ALA A 28 10.71 17.02 14.26
N VAL A 29 9.75 16.54 15.02
CA VAL A 29 8.32 16.82 14.84
C VAL A 29 7.76 17.49 16.10
N ALA A 30 6.93 18.49 15.92
CA ALA A 30 6.17 19.11 16.98
C ALA A 30 4.76 19.46 16.50
N LYS A 31 3.74 19.07 17.28
CA LYS A 31 2.33 19.36 16.96
C LYS A 31 1.96 18.97 15.52
N GLU A 32 2.26 17.75 15.13
CA GLU A 32 1.96 17.19 13.81
C GLU A 32 2.66 17.90 12.62
N ARG A 33 3.73 18.66 12.90
CA ARG A 33 4.51 19.36 11.86
C ARG A 33 5.99 19.05 12.02
N ILE A 34 6.68 18.98 10.90
CA ILE A 34 8.13 18.93 10.89
C ILE A 34 8.67 20.26 11.43
N LEU A 35 9.40 20.18 12.53
CA LEU A 35 10.03 21.32 13.20
C LEU A 35 11.43 21.60 12.63
N ALA A 36 12.20 20.52 12.40
CA ALA A 36 13.55 20.60 11.86
C ALA A 36 13.92 19.31 11.17
N VAL A 37 14.86 19.41 10.24
CA VAL A 37 15.49 18.30 9.51
C VAL A 37 16.99 18.57 9.48
N GLY A 38 17.83 17.56 9.78
CA GLY A 38 19.27 17.78 9.84
C GLY A 38 20.05 16.51 10.18
N SER A 39 21.23 16.70 10.76
CA SER A 39 22.04 15.61 11.29
C SER A 39 21.46 15.06 12.60
N ASP A 40 21.80 13.82 12.95
CA ASP A 40 21.42 13.21 14.23
C ASP A 40 21.80 14.12 15.42
N LYS A 41 22.99 14.68 15.40
CA LYS A 41 23.49 15.54 16.48
C LYS A 41 22.65 16.82 16.65
N GLU A 42 22.28 17.46 15.53
CA GLU A 42 21.46 18.68 15.56
C GLU A 42 20.08 18.39 16.09
N ILE A 43 19.43 17.35 15.57
CA ILE A 43 18.06 17.00 15.94
C ILE A 43 17.98 16.45 17.37
N GLN A 44 18.93 15.62 17.78
CA GLN A 44 19.00 15.13 19.16
C GLN A 44 19.20 16.28 20.16
N GLY A 45 19.92 17.33 19.78
CA GLY A 45 20.11 18.52 20.60
C GLY A 45 18.84 19.33 20.86
N LEU A 46 17.79 19.13 20.08
CA LEU A 46 16.47 19.77 20.25
C LEU A 46 15.59 19.01 21.25
N ALA A 47 15.84 17.71 21.46
CA ALA A 47 15.03 16.85 22.30
C ALA A 47 14.98 17.34 23.75
N GLY A 48 13.85 17.17 24.38
CA GLY A 48 13.63 17.45 25.81
C GLY A 48 13.32 16.15 26.57
N PRO A 49 13.08 16.26 27.88
CA PRO A 49 12.80 15.09 28.71
C PRO A 49 11.52 14.35 28.33
N ASP A 50 10.57 15.04 27.69
CA ASP A 50 9.29 14.48 27.27
C ASP A 50 9.24 14.15 25.77
N THR A 51 10.36 14.30 25.03
CA THR A 51 10.45 14.02 23.60
C THR A 51 10.59 12.51 23.40
N GLU A 52 9.70 11.94 22.62
CA GLU A 52 9.85 10.55 22.12
C GLU A 52 11.02 10.47 21.15
N VAL A 53 11.83 9.42 21.26
CA VAL A 53 12.98 9.19 20.38
C VAL A 53 12.81 7.85 19.68
N ILE A 54 12.77 7.88 18.34
CA ILE A 54 12.76 6.68 17.50
C ILE A 54 14.12 6.52 16.84
N ASP A 55 14.74 5.35 17.00
CA ASP A 55 15.92 4.95 16.24
C ASP A 55 15.47 4.32 14.92
N GLY A 56 15.80 4.96 13.82
CA GLY A 56 15.46 4.50 12.46
C GLY A 56 16.37 3.38 11.95
N GLN A 57 17.43 3.00 12.69
CA GLN A 57 18.31 1.86 12.38
C GLN A 57 18.93 1.90 10.96
N GLY A 58 19.17 3.08 10.44
CA GLY A 58 19.68 3.30 9.08
C GLY A 58 18.64 3.09 7.98
N LEU A 59 17.36 2.93 8.32
CA LEU A 59 16.29 2.80 7.34
C LEU A 59 15.98 4.13 6.63
N THR A 60 15.43 4.03 5.43
CA THR A 60 14.98 5.20 4.68
C THR A 60 13.72 5.80 5.29
N LEU A 61 13.78 7.08 5.63
CA LEU A 61 12.64 7.89 6.05
C LEU A 61 12.24 8.82 4.91
N MET A 62 10.97 8.83 4.55
CA MET A 62 10.46 9.70 3.49
C MET A 62 9.03 10.15 3.78
N PRO A 63 8.55 11.26 3.17
CA PRO A 63 7.14 11.63 3.27
C PRO A 63 6.22 10.51 2.81
N GLY A 64 5.07 10.38 3.46
CA GLY A 64 4.03 9.45 3.02
C GLY A 64 3.55 9.76 1.60
N PHE A 65 3.16 8.72 0.86
CA PHE A 65 2.67 8.89 -0.50
C PHE A 65 1.31 9.60 -0.52
N ILE A 66 1.19 10.53 -1.46
CA ILE A 66 -0.09 11.15 -1.81
C ILE A 66 -0.44 10.68 -3.22
N ASP A 67 -1.40 9.78 -3.30
CA ASP A 67 -1.92 9.32 -4.60
C ASP A 67 -2.90 10.37 -5.14
N SER A 68 -2.47 11.12 -6.14
CA SER A 68 -3.26 12.18 -6.76
C SER A 68 -4.28 11.67 -7.78
N HIS A 69 -4.23 10.38 -8.14
CA HIS A 69 -5.15 9.75 -9.07
C HIS A 69 -5.49 8.33 -8.61
N ILE A 70 -6.53 8.17 -7.83
CA ILE A 70 -6.96 6.87 -7.32
C ILE A 70 -8.44 6.62 -7.61
N HIS A 71 -8.76 5.41 -8.03
CA HIS A 71 -10.13 4.91 -8.14
C HIS A 71 -10.56 4.23 -6.82
N LEU A 72 -10.70 5.01 -5.74
CA LEU A 72 -10.91 4.51 -4.39
C LEU A 72 -12.11 3.56 -4.26
N LEU A 73 -13.24 3.88 -4.90
CA LEU A 73 -14.43 3.02 -4.88
C LEU A 73 -14.20 1.70 -5.62
N SER A 74 -13.44 1.74 -6.72
CA SER A 74 -13.05 0.53 -7.44
C SER A 74 -12.13 -0.34 -6.58
N LEU A 75 -11.13 0.26 -5.94
CA LEU A 75 -10.23 -0.45 -5.02
C LEU A 75 -11.00 -1.07 -3.86
N ALA A 76 -11.88 -0.32 -3.21
CA ALA A 76 -12.72 -0.84 -2.12
C ALA A 76 -13.58 -2.03 -2.56
N ARG A 77 -14.13 -1.98 -3.79
CA ARG A 77 -14.92 -3.09 -4.35
C ARG A 77 -14.08 -4.35 -4.55
N THR A 78 -12.85 -4.23 -5.06
CA THR A 78 -11.97 -5.39 -5.29
C THR A 78 -11.61 -6.15 -4.00
N THR A 79 -11.72 -5.52 -2.82
CA THR A 79 -11.51 -6.21 -1.55
C THR A 79 -12.62 -7.24 -1.21
N GLN A 80 -13.76 -7.15 -1.89
CA GLN A 80 -14.91 -8.03 -1.72
C GLN A 80 -15.15 -8.94 -2.94
N GLU A 81 -14.33 -8.84 -3.96
CA GLU A 81 -14.43 -9.60 -5.19
C GLU A 81 -13.36 -10.68 -5.27
N LEU A 82 -13.62 -11.72 -6.05
CA LEU A 82 -12.67 -12.81 -6.26
C LEU A 82 -11.49 -12.35 -7.11
N ASP A 83 -10.30 -12.41 -6.54
CA ASP A 83 -9.05 -12.05 -7.22
C ASP A 83 -8.66 -13.12 -8.27
N CYS A 84 -8.64 -12.74 -9.54
CA CYS A 84 -8.24 -13.58 -10.65
C CYS A 84 -7.01 -13.03 -11.39
N ARG A 85 -6.16 -12.28 -10.73
CA ARG A 85 -4.93 -11.77 -11.35
C ARG A 85 -3.98 -12.90 -11.78
N PRO A 86 -3.02 -12.64 -12.70
CA PRO A 86 -2.14 -13.66 -13.27
C PRO A 86 -1.32 -14.47 -12.27
N ASP A 87 -1.03 -13.91 -11.10
CA ASP A 87 -0.36 -14.61 -10.00
C ASP A 87 -1.28 -15.61 -9.27
N LYS A 88 -2.60 -15.57 -9.53
CA LYS A 88 -3.63 -16.43 -8.93
C LYS A 88 -4.23 -17.44 -9.91
N VAL A 89 -4.25 -17.10 -11.20
CA VAL A 89 -4.84 -17.95 -12.24
C VAL A 89 -4.01 -17.92 -13.51
N SER A 90 -3.84 -19.07 -14.16
CA SER A 90 -3.11 -19.21 -15.41
C SER A 90 -4.00 -19.68 -16.58
N SER A 91 -5.27 -20.02 -16.34
CA SER A 91 -6.16 -20.56 -17.37
C SER A 91 -7.62 -20.21 -17.13
N VAL A 92 -8.44 -20.28 -18.18
CA VAL A 92 -9.90 -20.17 -18.08
C VAL A 92 -10.48 -21.22 -17.14
N ALA A 93 -9.94 -22.43 -17.15
CA ALA A 93 -10.36 -23.50 -16.24
C ALA A 93 -10.04 -23.15 -14.78
N ALA A 94 -8.90 -22.51 -14.50
CA ALA A 94 -8.55 -22.06 -13.15
C ALA A 94 -9.49 -20.95 -12.66
N ILE A 95 -9.86 -20.02 -13.54
CA ILE A 95 -10.88 -18.99 -13.22
C ILE A 95 -12.21 -19.67 -12.87
N ALA A 96 -12.68 -20.58 -13.74
CA ALA A 96 -13.93 -21.29 -13.53
C ALA A 96 -13.96 -22.05 -12.19
N HIS A 97 -12.88 -22.76 -11.87
CA HIS A 97 -12.76 -23.47 -10.60
C HIS A 97 -12.84 -22.52 -9.39
N ARG A 98 -12.16 -21.38 -9.42
CA ARG A 98 -12.21 -20.39 -8.33
C ARG A 98 -13.62 -19.78 -8.19
N VAL A 99 -14.29 -19.51 -9.32
CA VAL A 99 -15.68 -19.03 -9.30
C VAL A 99 -16.59 -20.07 -8.66
N PHE A 100 -16.45 -21.36 -9.00
CA PHE A 100 -17.20 -22.44 -8.38
C PHE A 100 -17.02 -22.52 -6.86
N GLU A 101 -15.78 -22.50 -6.38
CA GLU A 101 -15.50 -22.53 -4.95
C GLU A 101 -16.09 -21.30 -4.23
N TRP A 102 -15.99 -20.12 -4.84
CA TRP A 102 -16.54 -18.90 -4.27
C TRP A 102 -18.07 -18.90 -4.25
N ALA A 103 -18.72 -19.44 -5.30
CA ALA A 103 -20.17 -19.56 -5.39
C ALA A 103 -20.77 -20.42 -4.26
N ARG A 104 -19.99 -21.32 -3.65
CA ARG A 104 -20.43 -22.17 -2.53
C ARG A 104 -20.58 -21.41 -1.21
N ILE A 105 -19.94 -20.25 -1.09
CA ILE A 105 -19.95 -19.45 0.14
C ILE A 105 -20.76 -18.17 0.00
N VAL A 106 -21.02 -17.73 -1.24
CA VAL A 106 -21.90 -16.59 -1.54
C VAL A 106 -23.37 -17.02 -1.36
N PRO A 107 -24.21 -16.22 -0.71
CA PRO A 107 -25.63 -16.52 -0.56
C PRO A 107 -26.34 -16.76 -1.88
N PRO A 108 -27.30 -17.69 -1.97
CA PRO A 108 -28.07 -17.92 -3.19
C PRO A 108 -28.77 -16.64 -3.69
N GLY A 109 -28.62 -16.36 -4.98
CA GLY A 109 -29.19 -15.17 -5.61
C GLY A 109 -28.25 -13.95 -5.64
N GLU A 110 -27.10 -14.03 -4.98
CA GLU A 110 -26.07 -12.99 -5.07
C GLU A 110 -25.07 -13.26 -6.20
N TRP A 111 -24.50 -12.19 -6.74
CA TRP A 111 -23.52 -12.26 -7.82
C TRP A 111 -22.14 -12.63 -7.29
N VAL A 112 -21.52 -13.63 -7.90
CA VAL A 112 -20.06 -13.84 -7.79
C VAL A 112 -19.37 -12.86 -8.74
N ARG A 113 -18.64 -11.92 -8.15
CA ARG A 113 -17.85 -10.94 -8.90
C ARG A 113 -16.39 -11.29 -8.83
N CYS A 114 -15.70 -11.19 -9.96
CA CYS A 114 -14.25 -11.40 -10.03
C CYS A 114 -13.58 -10.28 -10.84
N PHE A 115 -12.30 -10.10 -10.59
CA PHE A 115 -11.53 -9.03 -11.21
C PHE A 115 -10.11 -9.48 -11.56
N GLY A 116 -9.47 -8.73 -12.44
CA GLY A 116 -8.02 -8.69 -12.59
C GLY A 116 -7.40 -9.76 -13.47
N TYR A 117 -8.16 -10.67 -14.12
CA TYR A 117 -7.55 -11.57 -15.08
C TYR A 117 -7.02 -10.79 -16.30
N ASP A 118 -5.98 -11.32 -16.89
CA ASP A 118 -5.37 -10.83 -18.12
C ASP A 118 -5.47 -11.95 -19.16
N ASP A 119 -6.24 -11.73 -20.23
CA ASP A 119 -6.48 -12.72 -21.27
C ASP A 119 -5.21 -13.13 -22.01
N LEU A 120 -4.21 -12.25 -22.11
CA LEU A 120 -2.91 -12.55 -22.71
C LEU A 120 -2.02 -13.40 -21.80
N ALA A 121 -2.25 -13.34 -20.48
CA ALA A 121 -1.54 -14.15 -19.50
C ALA A 121 -2.18 -15.53 -19.28
N LEU A 122 -3.39 -15.76 -19.79
CA LEU A 122 -4.04 -17.08 -19.74
C LEU A 122 -3.44 -18.04 -20.79
N ASP A 123 -3.37 -19.32 -20.47
CA ASP A 123 -2.88 -20.38 -21.38
C ASP A 123 -3.66 -20.40 -22.69
N GLU A 124 -4.97 -20.18 -22.65
CA GLU A 124 -5.85 -20.14 -23.81
C GLU A 124 -5.78 -18.83 -24.61
N ARG A 125 -5.15 -17.79 -24.06
CA ARG A 125 -5.00 -16.46 -24.65
C ARG A 125 -6.33 -15.87 -25.18
N ARG A 126 -7.39 -16.05 -24.40
CA ARG A 126 -8.74 -15.55 -24.72
C ARG A 126 -9.50 -15.21 -23.46
N HIS A 127 -10.53 -14.40 -23.59
CA HIS A 127 -11.47 -14.16 -22.51
C HIS A 127 -12.27 -15.42 -22.16
N PRO A 128 -12.61 -15.62 -20.86
CA PRO A 128 -13.65 -16.57 -20.44
C PRO A 128 -14.98 -16.21 -21.11
N THR A 129 -15.74 -17.24 -21.49
CA THR A 129 -17.10 -17.07 -22.00
C THR A 129 -18.10 -17.58 -20.98
N ARG A 130 -19.40 -17.23 -21.14
CA ARG A 130 -20.46 -17.79 -20.30
C ARG A 130 -20.46 -19.32 -20.34
N HIS A 131 -20.15 -19.94 -21.51
CA HIS A 131 -20.12 -21.38 -21.65
C HIS A 131 -19.00 -22.06 -20.84
N ASP A 132 -17.94 -21.34 -20.54
CA ASP A 132 -16.86 -21.86 -19.66
C ASP A 132 -17.37 -21.87 -18.21
N LEU A 133 -18.18 -20.88 -17.82
CA LEU A 133 -18.75 -20.74 -16.48
C LEU A 133 -19.99 -21.63 -16.28
N ASP A 134 -20.84 -21.79 -17.31
CA ASP A 134 -22.05 -22.64 -17.26
C ASP A 134 -21.75 -24.12 -16.99
N LYS A 135 -20.48 -24.55 -17.18
CA LYS A 135 -20.08 -25.95 -16.89
C LYS A 135 -19.88 -26.24 -15.41
N ILE A 136 -19.83 -25.21 -14.58
CA ILE A 136 -19.47 -25.32 -13.16
C ILE A 136 -20.53 -24.77 -12.22
N SER A 137 -21.59 -24.16 -12.73
CA SER A 137 -22.71 -23.59 -11.97
C SER A 137 -23.91 -24.51 -11.98
#